data_1cd85af584c15eafe6d800d476144092
#
_entry.id   1cd85af584c15eafe6d800d476144092
#
_cell.length_a   1.000
_cell.length_b   1.000
_cell.length_c   1.000
_cell.angle_alpha   90.00
_cell.angle_beta   90.00
_cell.angle_gamma   90.00
#
_symmetry.space_group_name_H-M   'P 1'
#
loop_
_entity.id
_entity.type
_entity.pdbx_description
1 polymer ?
#
loop_
_entity_poly.entity_id
_entity_poly.type
_entity_poly.pdbx_seq_one_letter_code
_entity_poly.pdbx_strand_id
1 'polypeptide(L)'
;MHKQKGFSLIELLIVVAIILIIAAIAIPNLLRSRIAANEASAVGSLRSINTAQVTYASTYPATGYAASLSNLGPGSAGNTSSSTTNAVLLDFVLGCASQPCTKSGYSFLLTTTGGPPTYYSSTATPIIVDQTGKRRFYSDATGVIRYL
;
A
#
# COMPACT_ATOMS: atom_id res chain seq x y z
N MET A 1 28.80 -49.56 21.79
CA MET A 1 27.35 -49.35 21.62
C MET A 1 27.00 -47.99 22.21
N HIS A 2 26.68 -47.00 21.40
CA HIS A 2 26.15 -45.72 21.90
C HIS A 2 24.68 -45.90 22.30
N LYS A 3 24.39 -45.74 23.60
CA LYS A 3 23.01 -45.73 24.10
C LYS A 3 22.34 -44.45 23.59
N GLN A 4 21.40 -44.57 22.69
CA GLN A 4 20.51 -43.46 22.31
C GLN A 4 19.62 -43.12 23.50
N LYS A 5 19.75 -41.90 24.04
CA LYS A 5 18.85 -41.41 25.08
C LYS A 5 17.58 -40.88 24.35
N GLY A 6 16.46 -41.52 24.60
CA GLY A 6 15.15 -41.07 24.08
C GLY A 6 14.69 -39.80 24.80
N PHE A 7 13.93 -38.93 24.10
CA PHE A 7 13.33 -37.74 24.65
C PHE A 7 12.18 -38.12 25.63
N SER A 8 12.13 -37.46 26.77
CA SER A 8 11.03 -37.65 27.72
C SER A 8 9.76 -36.96 27.25
N LEU A 9 8.61 -37.58 27.42
CA LEU A 9 7.30 -36.99 27.09
C LEU A 9 7.07 -35.67 27.85
N ILE A 10 7.55 -35.58 29.10
CA ILE A 10 7.41 -34.37 29.92
C ILE A 10 8.29 -33.22 29.39
N GLU A 11 9.49 -33.50 28.88
CA GLU A 11 10.34 -32.49 28.27
C GLU A 11 9.68 -31.88 27.04
N LEU A 12 9.05 -32.70 26.18
CA LEU A 12 8.30 -32.22 25.03
C LEU A 12 7.10 -31.39 25.45
N LEU A 13 6.37 -31.84 26.48
CA LEU A 13 5.15 -31.15 26.97
C LEU A 13 5.47 -29.75 27.52
N ILE A 14 6.56 -29.61 28.29
CA ILE A 14 6.99 -28.31 28.83
C ILE A 14 7.38 -27.36 27.70
N VAL A 15 8.13 -27.83 26.71
CA VAL A 15 8.57 -27.02 25.59
C VAL A 15 7.36 -26.49 24.79
N VAL A 16 6.40 -27.36 24.46
CA VAL A 16 5.18 -26.95 23.76
C VAL A 16 4.37 -25.98 24.59
N ALA A 17 4.23 -26.17 25.89
CA ALA A 17 3.52 -25.26 26.77
C ALA A 17 4.12 -23.84 26.76
N ILE A 18 5.46 -23.73 26.82
CA ILE A 18 6.16 -22.43 26.77
C ILE A 18 5.96 -21.76 25.40
N ILE A 19 6.07 -22.52 24.30
CA ILE A 19 5.84 -21.98 22.94
C ILE A 19 4.42 -21.45 22.81
N LEU A 20 3.42 -22.15 23.30
CA LEU A 20 2.01 -21.72 23.23
C LEU A 20 1.76 -20.43 24.02
N ILE A 21 2.38 -20.29 25.21
CA ILE A 21 2.26 -19.07 26.02
C ILE A 21 2.86 -17.87 25.26
N ILE A 22 4.06 -18.03 24.70
CA ILE A 22 4.72 -16.97 23.94
C ILE A 22 3.91 -16.62 22.69
N ALA A 23 3.44 -17.63 21.96
CA ALA A 23 2.63 -17.43 20.75
C ALA A 23 1.31 -16.70 21.04
N ALA A 24 0.64 -17.00 22.13
CA ALA A 24 -0.61 -16.38 22.53
C ALA A 24 -0.47 -14.85 22.73
N ILE A 25 0.69 -14.38 23.18
CA ILE A 25 0.98 -12.95 23.37
C ILE A 25 1.53 -12.32 22.08
N ALA A 26 2.38 -13.04 21.36
CA ALA A 26 3.12 -12.51 20.21
C ALA A 26 2.24 -12.32 18.96
N ILE A 27 1.34 -13.29 18.68
CA ILE A 27 0.52 -13.27 17.46
C ILE A 27 -0.39 -12.02 17.37
N PRO A 28 -1.21 -11.67 18.39
CA PRO A 28 -2.06 -10.48 18.32
C PRO A 28 -1.26 -9.18 18.24
N ASN A 29 -0.11 -9.10 18.89
CA ASN A 29 0.76 -7.93 18.82
C ASN A 29 1.39 -7.77 17.45
N LEU A 30 1.81 -8.87 16.81
CA LEU A 30 2.34 -8.85 15.44
C LEU A 30 1.28 -8.40 14.44
N LEU A 31 0.04 -8.85 14.58
CA LEU A 31 -1.05 -8.43 13.69
C LEU A 31 -1.32 -6.92 13.79
N ARG A 32 -1.37 -6.38 15.01
CA ARG A 32 -1.53 -4.93 15.23
C ARG A 32 -0.39 -4.11 14.63
N SER A 33 0.85 -4.56 14.80
CA SER A 33 2.04 -3.93 14.20
C SER A 33 1.98 -3.95 12.67
N ARG A 34 1.54 -5.07 12.08
CA ARG A 34 1.38 -5.19 10.63
C ARG A 34 0.31 -4.23 10.09
N ILE A 35 -0.84 -4.14 10.76
CA ILE A 35 -1.90 -3.19 10.40
C ILE A 35 -1.36 -1.75 10.45
N ALA A 36 -0.68 -1.36 11.52
CA ALA A 36 -0.11 -0.02 11.66
C ALA A 36 0.93 0.28 10.56
N ALA A 37 1.78 -0.67 10.22
CA ALA A 37 2.75 -0.53 9.13
C ALA A 37 2.08 -0.37 7.76
N ASN A 38 1.04 -1.14 7.48
CA ASN A 38 0.26 -1.03 6.25
C ASN A 38 -0.44 0.33 6.14
N GLU A 39 -1.04 0.82 7.22
CA GLU A 39 -1.67 2.14 7.27
C GLU A 39 -0.65 3.27 7.03
N ALA A 40 0.52 3.19 7.65
CA ALA A 40 1.60 4.16 7.42
C ALA A 40 2.09 4.12 5.96
N SER A 41 2.23 2.92 5.38
CA SER A 41 2.56 2.73 3.96
C SER A 41 1.48 3.32 3.03
N ALA A 42 0.20 3.15 3.37
CA ALA A 42 -0.91 3.71 2.59
C ALA A 42 -0.88 5.25 2.59
N VAL A 43 -0.66 5.87 3.75
CA VAL A 43 -0.49 7.34 3.86
C VAL A 43 0.72 7.81 3.05
N GLY A 44 1.86 7.11 3.12
CA GLY A 44 3.05 7.41 2.32
C GLY A 44 2.76 7.32 0.82
N SER A 45 2.02 6.31 0.38
CA SER A 45 1.61 6.14 -1.02
C SER A 45 0.68 7.26 -1.50
N LEU A 46 -0.28 7.71 -0.69
CA LEU A 46 -1.13 8.87 -1.03
C LEU A 46 -0.31 10.16 -1.17
N ARG A 47 0.71 10.38 -0.32
CA ARG A 47 1.64 11.51 -0.47
C ARG A 47 2.40 11.45 -1.79
N SER A 48 2.87 10.26 -2.16
CA SER A 48 3.54 10.06 -3.46
C SER A 48 2.60 10.36 -4.63
N ILE A 49 1.33 9.93 -4.55
CA ILE A 49 0.32 10.23 -5.58
C ILE A 49 0.08 11.75 -5.67
N ASN A 50 -0.07 12.46 -4.55
CA ASN A 50 -0.26 13.90 -4.54
C ASN A 50 0.94 14.63 -5.17
N THR A 51 2.16 14.26 -4.81
CA THR A 51 3.38 14.84 -5.39
C THR A 51 3.46 14.54 -6.90
N ALA A 52 3.15 13.32 -7.30
CA ALA A 52 3.14 12.92 -8.71
C ALA A 52 2.08 13.69 -9.51
N GLN A 53 0.90 13.93 -8.98
CA GLN A 53 -0.16 14.71 -9.63
C GLN A 53 0.25 16.17 -9.86
N VAL A 54 0.85 16.81 -8.85
CA VAL A 54 1.34 18.19 -8.97
C VAL A 54 2.46 18.27 -10.02
N THR A 55 3.40 17.32 -9.99
CA THR A 55 4.49 17.24 -10.95
C THR A 55 3.97 16.99 -12.37
N TYR A 56 2.99 16.09 -12.52
CA TYR A 56 2.36 15.80 -13.80
C TYR A 56 1.68 17.04 -14.38
N ALA A 57 0.85 17.74 -13.61
CA ALA A 57 0.15 18.93 -14.05
C ALA A 57 1.11 20.08 -14.43
N SER A 58 2.24 20.20 -13.75
CA SER A 58 3.27 21.20 -14.09
C SER A 58 4.06 20.83 -15.34
N THR A 59 4.29 19.54 -15.58
CA THR A 59 5.02 19.03 -16.76
C THR A 59 4.14 19.03 -18.01
N TYR A 60 2.84 18.75 -17.85
CA TYR A 60 1.86 18.64 -18.93
C TYR A 60 0.66 19.58 -18.73
N PRO A 61 0.86 20.91 -18.74
CA PRO A 61 -0.20 21.89 -18.38
C PRO A 61 -1.43 21.83 -19.29
N ALA A 62 -1.29 21.41 -20.54
CA ALA A 62 -2.41 21.24 -21.46
C ALA A 62 -3.31 20.05 -21.11
N THR A 63 -2.79 19.07 -20.38
CA THR A 63 -3.52 17.84 -19.97
C THR A 63 -4.16 17.97 -18.58
N GLY A 64 -3.68 18.91 -17.74
CA GLY A 64 -4.12 19.02 -16.35
C GLY A 64 -3.59 17.90 -15.46
N TYR A 65 -4.39 17.40 -14.52
CA TYR A 65 -4.02 16.27 -13.69
C TYR A 65 -4.09 14.94 -14.45
N ALA A 66 -3.30 13.96 -14.04
CA ALA A 66 -3.34 12.62 -14.63
C ALA A 66 -4.67 11.94 -14.34
N ALA A 67 -5.32 11.40 -15.37
CA ALA A 67 -6.65 10.81 -15.28
C ALA A 67 -6.67 9.45 -14.52
N SER A 68 -5.54 8.77 -14.44
CA SER A 68 -5.41 7.46 -13.77
C SER A 68 -4.04 7.27 -13.16
N LEU A 69 -3.91 6.31 -12.23
CA LEU A 69 -2.63 5.94 -11.65
C LEU A 69 -1.65 5.39 -12.70
N SER A 70 -2.15 4.75 -13.76
CA SER A 70 -1.32 4.26 -14.87
C SER A 70 -0.63 5.40 -15.62
N ASN A 71 -1.28 6.57 -15.77
CA ASN A 71 -0.65 7.74 -16.39
C ASN A 71 0.53 8.30 -15.56
N LEU A 72 0.51 8.12 -14.25
CA LEU A 72 1.59 8.51 -13.34
C LEU A 72 2.71 7.46 -13.28
N GLY A 73 2.38 6.20 -13.59
CA GLY A 73 3.31 5.07 -13.56
C GLY A 73 4.19 4.96 -14.81
N PRO A 74 5.06 3.96 -14.86
CA PRO A 74 5.94 3.69 -16.02
C PRO A 74 5.22 2.97 -17.17
N GLY A 75 3.97 2.52 -17.00
CA GLY A 75 3.21 1.73 -17.97
C GLY A 75 3.69 0.29 -18.11
N SER A 76 5.00 0.06 -18.19
CA SER A 76 5.61 -1.28 -18.19
C SER A 76 6.83 -1.31 -17.27
N ALA A 77 7.20 -2.52 -16.81
CA ALA A 77 8.37 -2.70 -15.96
C ALA A 77 9.65 -2.28 -16.73
N GLY A 78 10.47 -1.43 -16.09
CA GLY A 78 11.73 -0.94 -16.66
C GLY A 78 11.60 0.20 -17.67
N ASN A 79 10.41 0.71 -17.97
CA ASN A 79 10.26 1.90 -18.79
C ASN A 79 10.76 3.15 -18.05
N THR A 80 11.63 3.90 -18.71
CA THR A 80 12.20 5.17 -18.21
C THR A 80 11.81 6.39 -19.08
N SER A 81 11.07 6.16 -20.18
CA SER A 81 10.63 7.22 -21.07
C SER A 81 9.34 7.85 -20.56
N SER A 82 9.38 9.13 -20.22
CA SER A 82 8.23 9.89 -19.73
C SER A 82 7.35 10.40 -20.88
N SER A 83 6.02 10.27 -20.71
CA SER A 83 5.02 10.79 -21.63
C SER A 83 3.73 11.11 -20.87
N THR A 84 2.74 11.71 -21.52
CA THR A 84 1.41 11.99 -20.94
C THR A 84 0.64 10.73 -20.55
N THR A 85 0.94 9.58 -21.14
CA THR A 85 0.31 8.29 -20.82
C THR A 85 1.09 7.49 -19.79
N ASN A 86 2.40 7.78 -19.61
CA ASN A 86 3.30 7.07 -18.71
C ASN A 86 4.36 8.05 -18.20
N ALA A 87 4.04 8.81 -17.15
CA ALA A 87 4.90 9.90 -16.69
C ALA A 87 6.11 9.45 -15.85
N VAL A 88 6.17 8.17 -15.46
CA VAL A 88 7.27 7.58 -14.66
C VAL A 88 7.50 8.33 -13.33
N LEU A 89 6.42 8.80 -12.71
CA LEU A 89 6.44 9.53 -11.44
C LEU A 89 6.12 8.63 -10.24
N LEU A 90 5.49 7.48 -10.49
CA LEU A 90 5.19 6.45 -9.49
C LEU A 90 5.91 5.14 -9.83
N ASP A 91 6.09 4.29 -8.82
CA ASP A 91 6.58 2.92 -9.01
C ASP A 91 5.52 2.07 -9.77
N PHE A 92 5.97 0.99 -10.38
CA PHE A 92 5.13 0.10 -11.19
C PHE A 92 3.96 -0.53 -10.40
N VAL A 93 4.10 -0.68 -9.08
CA VAL A 93 3.07 -1.27 -8.22
C VAL A 93 1.93 -0.28 -7.99
N LEU A 94 2.25 0.99 -7.71
CA LEU A 94 1.26 2.04 -7.45
C LEU A 94 0.73 2.66 -8.74
N GLY A 95 1.56 2.75 -9.78
CA GLY A 95 1.18 3.16 -11.14
C GLY A 95 0.78 1.98 -12.02
N CYS A 96 0.00 1.04 -11.52
CA CYS A 96 -0.41 -0.18 -12.22
C CYS A 96 -1.21 0.11 -13.49
N ALA A 97 -1.21 -0.84 -14.42
CA ALA A 97 -1.88 -0.68 -15.73
C ALA A 97 -3.41 -0.49 -15.64
N SER A 98 -4.04 -1.01 -14.59
CA SER A 98 -5.49 -0.91 -14.37
C SER A 98 -5.79 -0.70 -12.90
N GLN A 99 -6.46 0.43 -12.58
CA GLN A 99 -6.90 0.67 -11.19
C GLN A 99 -8.14 -0.20 -10.85
N PRO A 100 -8.30 -0.54 -9.55
CA PRO A 100 -7.50 -0.08 -8.41
C PRO A 100 -6.15 -0.80 -8.30
N CYS A 101 -5.10 -0.05 -7.96
CA CYS A 101 -3.77 -0.60 -7.71
C CYS A 101 -3.63 -1.07 -6.27
N THR A 102 -2.93 -2.19 -6.04
CA THR A 102 -2.79 -2.75 -4.69
C THR A 102 -1.35 -2.67 -4.20
N LYS A 103 -1.15 -2.16 -2.98
CA LYS A 103 0.16 -2.08 -2.32
C LYS A 103 0.01 -2.17 -0.82
N SER A 104 0.86 -2.98 -0.16
CA SER A 104 0.89 -3.11 1.31
C SER A 104 -0.48 -3.37 1.94
N GLY A 105 -1.30 -4.23 1.34
CA GLY A 105 -2.63 -4.58 1.85
C GLY A 105 -3.71 -3.51 1.66
N TYR A 106 -3.42 -2.46 0.89
CA TYR A 106 -4.35 -1.40 0.52
C TYR A 106 -4.62 -1.37 -0.98
N SER A 107 -5.83 -0.97 -1.35
CA SER A 107 -6.31 -0.74 -2.71
C SER A 107 -6.39 0.76 -2.94
N PHE A 108 -5.75 1.25 -4.00
CA PHE A 108 -5.65 2.66 -4.36
C PHE A 108 -6.47 2.95 -5.61
N LEU A 109 -7.31 3.98 -5.53
CA LEU A 109 -8.11 4.46 -6.65
C LEU A 109 -7.90 5.97 -6.81
N LEU A 110 -7.66 6.43 -8.03
CA LEU A 110 -7.62 7.81 -8.42
C LEU A 110 -8.87 8.13 -9.25
N THR A 111 -9.55 9.21 -8.89
CA THR A 111 -10.72 9.72 -9.61
C THR A 111 -10.47 11.17 -9.98
N THR A 112 -10.85 11.57 -11.18
CA THR A 112 -10.66 12.93 -11.68
C THR A 112 -11.97 13.51 -12.18
N THR A 113 -12.05 14.85 -12.22
CA THR A 113 -13.21 15.59 -12.72
C THR A 113 -12.73 16.68 -13.67
N GLY A 114 -13.49 16.88 -14.77
CA GLY A 114 -13.17 17.82 -15.82
C GLY A 114 -12.51 17.15 -17.03
N GLY A 115 -12.51 17.84 -18.13
CA GLY A 115 -11.80 17.41 -19.34
C GLY A 115 -11.21 18.63 -20.06
N PRO A 116 -9.92 18.97 -19.89
CA PRO A 116 -8.86 18.25 -19.12
C PRO A 116 -9.10 18.28 -17.60
N PRO A 117 -8.61 17.27 -16.84
CA PRO A 117 -8.86 17.16 -15.40
C PRO A 117 -8.28 18.35 -14.62
N THR A 118 -9.17 19.10 -13.96
CA THR A 118 -8.82 20.25 -13.10
C THR A 118 -8.84 19.91 -11.62
N TYR A 119 -9.42 18.77 -11.27
CA TYR A 119 -9.51 18.26 -9.90
C TYR A 119 -9.27 16.75 -9.86
N TYR A 120 -8.67 16.29 -8.79
CA TYR A 120 -8.51 14.86 -8.52
C TYR A 120 -8.81 14.54 -7.06
N SER A 121 -9.19 13.31 -6.83
CA SER A 121 -9.22 12.69 -5.50
C SER A 121 -8.61 11.30 -5.54
N SER A 122 -7.96 10.91 -4.47
CA SER A 122 -7.35 9.59 -4.32
C SER A 122 -7.81 8.94 -3.03
N THR A 123 -8.10 7.64 -3.08
CA THR A 123 -8.54 6.86 -1.93
C THR A 123 -7.62 5.67 -1.73
N ALA A 124 -7.37 5.33 -0.47
CA ALA A 124 -6.72 4.09 -0.06
C ALA A 124 -7.65 3.33 0.88
N THR A 125 -8.07 2.15 0.44
CA THR A 125 -9.01 1.30 1.17
C THR A 125 -8.32 -0.03 1.54
N PRO A 126 -8.41 -0.51 2.80
CA PRO A 126 -7.83 -1.81 3.15
C PRO A 126 -8.51 -2.91 2.36
N ILE A 127 -7.74 -3.87 1.84
CA ILE A 127 -8.27 -5.01 1.06
C ILE A 127 -9.14 -5.89 1.95
N ILE A 128 -8.69 -6.12 3.19
CA ILE A 128 -9.43 -6.87 4.21
C ILE A 128 -9.42 -6.05 5.49
N VAL A 129 -10.60 -5.54 5.88
CA VAL A 129 -10.76 -4.76 7.13
C VAL A 129 -10.36 -5.62 8.33
N ASP A 130 -9.71 -5.01 9.32
CA ASP A 130 -9.17 -5.62 10.54
C ASP A 130 -8.03 -6.65 10.34
N GLN A 131 -7.60 -6.91 9.10
CA GLN A 131 -6.44 -7.75 8.80
C GLN A 131 -5.32 -6.99 8.11
N THR A 132 -5.63 -6.22 7.06
CA THR A 132 -4.64 -5.43 6.32
C THR A 132 -4.61 -3.98 6.76
N GLY A 133 -5.72 -3.47 7.30
CA GLY A 133 -5.88 -2.12 7.84
C GLY A 133 -7.25 -1.94 8.47
N LYS A 134 -7.42 -0.89 9.26
CA LYS A 134 -8.72 -0.51 9.85
C LYS A 134 -9.29 0.74 9.20
N ARG A 135 -8.43 1.72 8.92
CA ARG A 135 -8.82 3.03 8.44
C ARG A 135 -8.76 3.09 6.91
N ARG A 136 -9.71 3.82 6.35
CA ARG A 136 -9.68 4.24 4.93
C ARG A 136 -9.10 5.63 4.89
N PHE A 137 -8.32 5.93 3.86
CA PHE A 137 -7.70 7.24 3.68
C PHE A 137 -8.18 7.87 2.39
N TYR A 138 -8.32 9.19 2.42
CA TYR A 138 -8.73 10.04 1.32
C TYR A 138 -7.78 11.22 1.20
N SER A 139 -7.47 11.61 -0.01
CA SER A 139 -6.77 12.85 -0.32
C SER A 139 -7.31 13.44 -1.62
N ASP A 140 -7.15 14.74 -1.78
CA ASP A 140 -7.60 15.48 -2.95
C ASP A 140 -6.54 16.50 -3.39
N ALA A 141 -6.88 17.36 -4.35
CA ALA A 141 -6.01 18.40 -4.88
C ALA A 141 -5.49 19.40 -3.82
N THR A 142 -6.06 19.43 -2.61
CA THR A 142 -5.52 20.22 -1.50
C THR A 142 -4.26 19.59 -0.88
N GLY A 143 -3.96 18.33 -1.20
CA GLY A 143 -2.83 17.59 -0.66
C GLY A 143 -3.02 17.12 0.78
N VAL A 144 -4.17 17.41 1.41
CA VAL A 144 -4.47 17.01 2.79
C VAL A 144 -4.98 15.56 2.81
N ILE A 145 -4.33 14.72 3.60
CA ILE A 145 -4.76 13.33 3.80
C ILE A 145 -5.68 13.26 5.00
N ARG A 146 -6.87 12.73 4.79
CA ARG A 146 -7.90 12.51 5.81
C ARG A 146 -8.20 11.02 5.92
N TYR A 147 -8.67 10.57 7.07
CA TYR A 147 -9.19 9.21 7.26
C TYR A 147 -10.70 9.24 7.46
N LEU A 148 -11.35 8.18 6.98
CA LEU A 148 -12.79 7.95 7.02
C LEU A 148 -13.09 6.75 7.92
#